data_bbe029cec8dc23dc7e88bb9281695baf
#
_entry.id   bbe029cec8dc23dc7e88bb9281695baf
#
_cell.length_a   1.000
_cell.length_b   1.000
_cell.length_c   1.000
_cell.angle_alpha   90.00
_cell.angle_beta   90.00
_cell.angle_gamma   90.00
#
_symmetry.space_group_name_H-M   'P 1'
#
loop_
_entity.id
_entity.type
_entity.pdbx_description
1 polymer ?
#
loop_
_entity_poly.entity_id
_entity_poly.type
_entity_poly.pdbx_seq_one_letter_code
_entity_poly.pdbx_strand_id
1 'polypeptide(L)'
;MKFGYARVSKDDPNLDLQIDALNVYGVDEIYEEKITGPRQNRQQLTELLGTLRAGDTLVIWRLDRLGRTVKQFFALIKDFEQKGIRFVSLQEKFDTSSPMGKSVYVVFCAISQMELDVISERTKAGMIAARKRGRFSGRKPKKNENVENALIMYFSNEFSINDIIETTGLSKTTIYKYVREYKSKYDVRSMENGKSE
;
A
#
# COMPACT_ATOMS: atom_id res chain seq x y z
N MET A 1 -8.06 -4.08 30.69
CA MET A 1 -9.35 -3.37 30.78
C MET A 1 -10.22 -3.72 29.58
N LYS A 2 -11.54 -3.44 29.69
CA LYS A 2 -12.49 -3.63 28.57
C LYS A 2 -13.00 -2.27 28.12
N PHE A 3 -12.72 -1.90 26.92
CA PHE A 3 -13.12 -0.62 26.33
C PHE A 3 -14.26 -0.84 25.34
N GLY A 4 -15.33 -0.07 25.48
CA GLY A 4 -16.46 -0.05 24.57
C GLY A 4 -16.30 1.06 23.52
N TYR A 5 -16.69 0.79 22.27
CA TYR A 5 -16.80 1.83 21.25
C TYR A 5 -18.19 1.83 20.65
N ALA A 6 -18.87 2.96 20.75
CA ALA A 6 -20.21 3.20 20.23
C ALA A 6 -20.17 4.33 19.19
N ARG A 7 -20.81 4.12 18.04
CA ARG A 7 -20.82 5.09 16.94
C ARG A 7 -22.22 5.30 16.38
N VAL A 8 -22.62 6.55 16.27
CA VAL A 8 -23.87 6.94 15.59
C VAL A 8 -23.58 7.78 14.35
N SER A 9 -24.48 7.70 13.38
CA SER A 9 -24.54 8.57 12.22
C SER A 9 -25.96 9.13 12.08
N LYS A 10 -26.16 10.06 11.12
CA LYS A 10 -27.50 10.58 10.81
C LYS A 10 -28.49 9.47 10.43
N ASP A 11 -27.99 8.39 9.81
CA ASP A 11 -28.79 7.28 9.28
C ASP A 11 -29.04 6.15 10.31
N ASP A 12 -28.36 6.22 11.47
CA ASP A 12 -28.50 5.22 12.55
C ASP A 12 -28.34 5.92 13.91
N PRO A 13 -29.44 6.44 14.48
CA PRO A 13 -29.42 7.25 15.70
C PRO A 13 -29.39 6.43 17.00
N ASN A 14 -29.43 5.07 16.94
CA ASN A 14 -29.58 4.23 18.12
C ASN A 14 -28.26 4.10 18.92
N LEU A 15 -27.86 5.16 19.59
CA LEU A 15 -26.72 5.13 20.51
C LEU A 15 -27.04 4.34 21.78
N ASP A 16 -28.23 4.53 22.33
CA ASP A 16 -28.63 3.96 23.63
C ASP A 16 -28.58 2.42 23.59
N LEU A 17 -29.06 1.79 22.51
CA LEU A 17 -28.97 0.34 22.34
C LEU A 17 -27.53 -0.17 22.34
N GLN A 18 -26.59 0.59 21.77
CA GLN A 18 -25.19 0.20 21.75
C GLN A 18 -24.59 0.32 23.15
N ILE A 19 -24.86 1.43 23.84
CA ILE A 19 -24.39 1.71 25.21
C ILE A 19 -24.94 0.66 26.17
N ASP A 20 -26.24 0.36 26.11
CA ASP A 20 -26.87 -0.65 26.95
C ASP A 20 -26.22 -2.03 26.76
N ALA A 21 -26.01 -2.45 25.49
CA ALA A 21 -25.37 -3.73 25.19
C ALA A 21 -23.91 -3.77 25.70
N LEU A 22 -23.16 -2.68 25.59
CA LEU A 22 -21.80 -2.57 26.10
C LEU A 22 -21.77 -2.63 27.62
N ASN A 23 -22.69 -1.94 28.30
CA ASN A 23 -22.82 -1.96 29.75
C ASN A 23 -23.20 -3.35 30.27
N VAL A 24 -24.14 -4.05 29.62
CA VAL A 24 -24.51 -5.43 29.95
C VAL A 24 -23.32 -6.38 29.80
N TYR A 25 -22.45 -6.17 28.79
CA TYR A 25 -21.23 -6.94 28.63
C TYR A 25 -20.19 -6.65 29.73
N GLY A 26 -20.30 -5.52 30.41
CA GLY A 26 -19.40 -5.09 31.50
C GLY A 26 -18.10 -4.49 30.97
N VAL A 27 -18.19 -3.47 30.12
CA VAL A 27 -17.04 -2.63 29.73
C VAL A 27 -16.69 -1.66 30.85
N ASP A 28 -15.40 -1.31 30.97
CA ASP A 28 -14.90 -0.41 32.01
C ASP A 28 -15.05 1.07 31.58
N GLU A 29 -14.95 1.34 30.27
CA GLU A 29 -15.01 2.68 29.69
C GLU A 29 -15.62 2.63 28.29
N ILE A 30 -16.41 3.66 27.91
CA ILE A 30 -17.06 3.74 26.59
C ILE A 30 -16.63 5.01 25.87
N TYR A 31 -16.14 4.84 24.63
CA TYR A 31 -15.82 5.92 23.70
C TYR A 31 -16.98 6.10 22.73
N GLU A 32 -17.60 7.27 22.76
CA GLU A 32 -18.77 7.59 21.94
C GLU A 32 -18.38 8.50 20.78
N GLU A 33 -18.74 8.11 19.55
CA GLU A 33 -18.46 8.86 18.34
C GLU A 33 -19.74 9.31 17.63
N LYS A 34 -19.93 10.62 17.46
CA LYS A 34 -21.03 11.20 16.68
C LYS A 34 -20.50 11.71 15.35
N ILE A 35 -20.84 11.03 14.26
CA ILE A 35 -20.39 11.41 12.92
C ILE A 35 -21.43 12.31 12.27
N THR A 36 -21.08 13.59 12.11
CA THR A 36 -21.86 14.58 11.39
C THR A 36 -21.10 15.05 10.15
N GLY A 37 -21.52 14.59 8.95
CA GLY A 37 -21.01 15.08 7.68
C GLY A 37 -20.13 14.11 6.87
N PRO A 38 -19.70 14.51 5.66
CA PRO A 38 -18.99 13.64 4.72
C PRO A 38 -17.51 13.38 5.09
N ARG A 39 -16.88 14.27 5.85
CA ARG A 39 -15.54 14.06 6.43
C ARG A 39 -15.67 13.39 7.77
N GLN A 40 -15.52 12.08 7.77
CA GLN A 40 -15.63 11.28 8.98
C GLN A 40 -14.29 11.32 9.74
N ASN A 41 -14.07 12.38 10.50
CA ASN A 41 -13.01 12.39 11.49
C ASN A 41 -13.48 11.51 12.67
N ARG A 42 -12.77 10.38 12.90
CA ARG A 42 -13.05 9.43 14.00
C ARG A 42 -12.09 9.69 15.15
N GLN A 43 -12.25 10.83 15.75
CA GLN A 43 -11.33 11.29 16.80
C GLN A 43 -11.37 10.36 18.02
N GLN A 44 -12.56 9.96 18.45
CA GLN A 44 -12.75 9.05 19.59
C GLN A 44 -12.17 7.65 19.30
N LEU A 45 -12.38 7.12 18.09
CA LEU A 45 -11.74 5.86 17.70
C LEU A 45 -10.21 5.97 17.69
N THR A 46 -9.66 7.06 17.18
CA THR A 46 -8.21 7.26 17.11
C THR A 46 -7.60 7.35 18.52
N GLU A 47 -8.24 8.05 19.42
CA GLU A 47 -7.86 8.18 20.83
C GLU A 47 -7.89 6.81 21.51
N LEU A 48 -9.01 6.09 21.38
CA LEU A 48 -9.18 4.75 21.93
C LEU A 48 -8.09 3.80 21.42
N LEU A 49 -7.83 3.75 20.11
CA LEU A 49 -6.78 2.89 19.54
C LEU A 49 -5.38 3.23 20.06
N GLY A 50 -5.13 4.50 20.41
CA GLY A 50 -3.89 4.96 21.03
C GLY A 50 -3.76 4.57 22.53
N THR A 51 -4.89 4.35 23.20
CA THR A 51 -4.95 4.01 24.64
C THR A 51 -4.79 2.50 24.88
N LEU A 52 -5.26 1.67 23.95
CA LEU A 52 -5.27 0.20 24.09
C LEU A 52 -3.85 -0.39 24.25
N ARG A 53 -3.72 -1.32 25.19
CA ARG A 53 -2.47 -2.04 25.52
C ARG A 53 -2.67 -3.54 25.43
N ALA A 54 -1.58 -4.28 25.46
CA ALA A 54 -1.61 -5.73 25.52
C ALA A 54 -2.42 -6.23 26.74
N GLY A 55 -3.33 -7.17 26.50
CA GLY A 55 -4.26 -7.68 27.50
C GLY A 55 -5.59 -6.91 27.59
N ASP A 56 -5.74 -5.77 26.91
CA ASP A 56 -7.01 -5.05 26.85
C ASP A 56 -7.98 -5.71 25.86
N THR A 57 -9.26 -5.40 26.04
CA THR A 57 -10.33 -5.89 25.14
C THR A 57 -11.09 -4.71 24.56
N LEU A 58 -11.17 -4.62 23.24
CA LEU A 58 -12.09 -3.71 22.56
C LEU A 58 -13.40 -4.42 22.28
N VAL A 59 -14.48 -3.85 22.74
CA VAL A 59 -15.85 -4.36 22.60
C VAL A 59 -16.67 -3.39 21.77
N ILE A 60 -17.37 -3.90 20.76
CA ILE A 60 -18.31 -3.14 19.96
C ILE A 60 -19.65 -3.85 19.89
N TRP A 61 -20.70 -3.12 19.62
CA TRP A 61 -22.02 -3.69 19.44
C TRP A 61 -22.12 -4.47 18.12
N ARG A 62 -21.61 -3.91 16.99
CA ARG A 62 -21.71 -4.48 15.64
C ARG A 62 -20.48 -4.11 14.80
N LEU A 63 -20.02 -5.01 13.93
CA LEU A 63 -18.77 -4.86 13.15
C LEU A 63 -18.72 -3.59 12.28
N ASP A 64 -19.86 -3.16 11.72
CA ASP A 64 -19.94 -1.95 10.90
C ASP A 64 -19.65 -0.65 11.68
N ARG A 65 -19.65 -0.70 13.02
CA ARG A 65 -19.28 0.44 13.86
C ARG A 65 -17.80 0.76 13.75
N LEU A 66 -16.95 -0.24 13.57
CA LEU A 66 -15.50 -0.08 13.60
C LEU A 66 -14.88 0.23 12.23
N GLY A 67 -15.31 -0.46 11.18
CA GLY A 67 -14.72 -0.35 9.83
C GLY A 67 -15.72 0.08 8.76
N ARG A 68 -15.21 0.68 7.67
CA ARG A 68 -16.01 0.98 6.47
C ARG A 68 -15.95 -0.13 5.44
N THR A 69 -14.84 -0.84 5.39
CA THR A 69 -14.61 -1.93 4.45
C THR A 69 -14.08 -3.15 5.20
N VAL A 70 -14.39 -4.31 4.66
CA VAL A 70 -13.89 -5.59 5.16
C VAL A 70 -12.36 -5.57 5.29
N LYS A 71 -11.67 -5.02 4.30
CA LYS A 71 -10.20 -4.89 4.30
C LYS A 71 -9.67 -4.06 5.48
N GLN A 72 -10.30 -2.92 5.78
CA GLN A 72 -9.89 -2.05 6.90
C GLN A 72 -10.14 -2.72 8.25
N PHE A 73 -11.22 -3.46 8.37
CA PHE A 73 -11.54 -4.24 9.57
C PHE A 73 -10.45 -5.29 9.84
N PHE A 74 -10.10 -6.09 8.82
CA PHE A 74 -9.09 -7.14 9.01
C PHE A 74 -7.68 -6.60 9.25
N ALA A 75 -7.31 -5.48 8.64
CA ALA A 75 -6.05 -4.81 8.95
C ALA A 75 -5.98 -4.43 10.44
N LEU A 76 -7.09 -3.95 11.00
CA LEU A 76 -7.19 -3.60 12.41
C LEU A 76 -7.14 -4.82 13.33
N ILE A 77 -7.85 -5.90 12.99
CA ILE A 77 -7.80 -7.15 13.77
C ILE A 77 -6.39 -7.76 13.77
N LYS A 78 -5.68 -7.69 12.63
CA LYS A 78 -4.28 -8.12 12.55
C LYS A 78 -3.36 -7.29 13.44
N ASP A 79 -3.55 -5.98 13.48
CA ASP A 79 -2.81 -5.09 14.39
C ASP A 79 -3.11 -5.41 15.86
N PHE A 80 -4.36 -5.69 16.20
CA PHE A 80 -4.76 -6.10 17.54
C PHE A 80 -4.13 -7.43 17.97
N GLU A 81 -4.10 -8.40 17.07
CA GLU A 81 -3.44 -9.69 17.36
C GLU A 81 -1.95 -9.49 17.64
N GLN A 82 -1.26 -8.68 16.82
CA GLN A 82 0.17 -8.37 17.02
C GLN A 82 0.44 -7.63 18.34
N LYS A 83 -0.49 -6.78 18.76
CA LYS A 83 -0.42 -6.02 20.01
C LYS A 83 -0.93 -6.78 21.23
N GLY A 84 -1.48 -7.98 21.06
CA GLY A 84 -2.07 -8.76 22.15
C GLY A 84 -3.37 -8.16 22.69
N ILE A 85 -4.14 -7.46 21.84
CA ILE A 85 -5.44 -6.86 22.15
C ILE A 85 -6.54 -7.81 21.70
N ARG A 86 -7.50 -8.08 22.58
CA ARG A 86 -8.70 -8.88 22.25
C ARG A 86 -9.76 -7.99 21.63
N PHE A 87 -10.47 -8.52 20.65
CA PHE A 87 -11.60 -7.85 20.01
C PHE A 87 -12.87 -8.68 20.12
N VAL A 88 -13.98 -8.01 20.46
CA VAL A 88 -15.30 -8.63 20.60
C VAL A 88 -16.37 -7.81 19.88
N SER A 89 -17.18 -8.45 19.04
CA SER A 89 -18.40 -7.90 18.49
C SER A 89 -19.61 -8.66 19.04
N LEU A 90 -20.53 -7.93 19.69
CA LEU A 90 -21.64 -8.54 20.44
C LEU A 90 -22.69 -9.14 19.51
N GLN A 91 -23.10 -8.40 18.49
CA GLN A 91 -24.18 -8.80 17.59
C GLN A 91 -23.80 -10.01 16.74
N GLU A 92 -22.60 -10.04 16.17
CA GLU A 92 -22.10 -11.14 15.37
C GLU A 92 -21.52 -12.29 16.22
N LYS A 93 -21.49 -12.12 17.56
CA LYS A 93 -20.88 -13.10 18.49
C LYS A 93 -19.45 -13.45 18.08
N PHE A 94 -18.73 -12.46 17.55
CA PHE A 94 -17.35 -12.60 17.10
C PHE A 94 -16.40 -12.22 18.21
N ASP A 95 -15.47 -13.10 18.56
CA ASP A 95 -14.49 -12.93 19.63
C ASP A 95 -13.15 -13.51 19.19
N THR A 96 -12.12 -12.66 19.03
CA THR A 96 -10.79 -13.07 18.55
C THR A 96 -10.08 -14.05 19.51
N SER A 97 -10.50 -14.17 20.76
CA SER A 97 -9.93 -15.13 21.70
C SER A 97 -10.57 -16.53 21.57
N SER A 98 -11.75 -16.63 20.97
CA SER A 98 -12.46 -17.90 20.80
C SER A 98 -11.87 -18.73 19.66
N PRO A 99 -11.92 -20.09 19.73
CA PRO A 99 -11.49 -20.95 18.63
C PRO A 99 -12.23 -20.63 17.33
N MET A 100 -13.51 -20.34 17.39
CA MET A 100 -14.33 -19.95 16.24
C MET A 100 -13.90 -18.61 15.65
N GLY A 101 -13.67 -17.60 16.48
CA GLY A 101 -13.18 -16.29 16.04
C GLY A 101 -11.81 -16.39 15.36
N LYS A 102 -10.91 -17.19 15.90
CA LYS A 102 -9.60 -17.47 15.28
C LYS A 102 -9.75 -18.13 13.91
N SER A 103 -10.62 -19.12 13.79
CA SER A 103 -10.90 -19.78 12.50
C SER A 103 -11.47 -18.84 11.46
N VAL A 104 -12.43 -18.02 11.84
CA VAL A 104 -13.02 -16.97 10.98
C VAL A 104 -11.96 -15.98 10.56
N TYR A 105 -11.10 -15.53 11.48
CA TYR A 105 -9.98 -14.63 11.17
C TYR A 105 -9.03 -15.23 10.12
N VAL A 106 -8.63 -16.50 10.27
CA VAL A 106 -7.74 -17.19 9.31
C VAL A 106 -8.37 -17.24 7.91
N VAL A 107 -9.66 -17.58 7.81
CA VAL A 107 -10.39 -17.58 6.52
C VAL A 107 -10.36 -16.20 5.86
N PHE A 108 -10.58 -15.14 6.62
CA PHE A 108 -10.55 -13.80 6.08
C PHE A 108 -9.14 -13.33 5.68
N CYS A 109 -8.13 -13.72 6.43
CA CYS A 109 -6.73 -13.47 6.02
C CYS A 109 -6.44 -14.14 4.67
N ALA A 110 -6.89 -15.37 4.47
CA ALA A 110 -6.73 -16.09 3.22
C ALA A 110 -7.46 -15.40 2.06
N ILE A 111 -8.70 -14.95 2.25
CA ILE A 111 -9.47 -14.21 1.24
C ILE A 111 -8.77 -12.89 0.89
N SER A 112 -8.31 -12.14 1.89
CA SER A 112 -7.60 -10.88 1.66
C SER A 112 -6.29 -11.07 0.88
N GLN A 113 -5.56 -12.15 1.15
CA GLN A 113 -4.35 -12.50 0.38
C GLN A 113 -4.71 -12.84 -1.06
N MET A 114 -5.75 -13.65 -1.27
CA MET A 114 -6.22 -14.02 -2.61
C MET A 114 -6.60 -12.79 -3.45
N GLU A 115 -7.27 -11.78 -2.86
CA GLU A 115 -7.58 -10.53 -3.56
C GLU A 115 -6.33 -9.79 -4.01
N LEU A 116 -5.28 -9.72 -3.17
CA LEU A 116 -3.99 -9.10 -3.52
C LEU A 116 -3.30 -9.85 -4.66
N ASP A 117 -3.33 -11.17 -4.63
CA ASP A 117 -2.72 -12.02 -5.65
C ASP A 117 -3.43 -11.82 -7.00
N VAL A 118 -4.76 -11.80 -7.02
CA VAL A 118 -5.56 -11.51 -8.23
C VAL A 118 -5.25 -10.11 -8.80
N ILE A 119 -5.13 -9.08 -7.95
CA ILE A 119 -4.76 -7.73 -8.39
C ILE A 119 -3.34 -7.73 -8.98
N SER A 120 -2.39 -8.42 -8.34
CA SER A 120 -1.01 -8.56 -8.81
C SER A 120 -0.96 -9.24 -10.18
N GLU A 121 -1.68 -10.34 -10.36
CA GLU A 121 -1.76 -11.06 -11.63
C GLU A 121 -2.36 -10.18 -12.75
N ARG A 122 -3.48 -9.49 -12.48
CA ARG A 122 -4.07 -8.55 -13.44
C ARG A 122 -3.11 -7.43 -13.82
N THR A 123 -2.38 -6.89 -12.86
CA THR A 123 -1.39 -5.83 -13.09
C THR A 123 -0.23 -6.36 -13.96
N LYS A 124 0.30 -7.54 -13.65
CA LYS A 124 1.35 -8.20 -14.45
C LYS A 124 0.89 -8.47 -15.89
N ALA A 125 -0.31 -9.02 -16.04
CA ALA A 125 -0.90 -9.27 -17.36
C ALA A 125 -1.09 -7.95 -18.16
N GLY A 126 -1.58 -6.90 -17.50
CA GLY A 126 -1.72 -5.56 -18.08
C GLY A 126 -0.38 -4.97 -18.53
N MET A 127 0.68 -5.11 -17.72
CA MET A 127 2.03 -4.65 -18.09
C MET A 127 2.61 -5.43 -19.29
N ILE A 128 2.40 -6.74 -19.33
CA ILE A 128 2.82 -7.57 -20.47
C ILE A 128 2.10 -7.14 -21.75
N ALA A 129 0.79 -6.95 -21.68
CA ALA A 129 -0.02 -6.50 -22.80
C ALA A 129 0.36 -5.07 -23.27
N ALA A 130 0.71 -4.18 -22.34
CA ALA A 130 1.20 -2.84 -22.65
C ALA A 130 2.56 -2.89 -23.36
N ARG A 131 3.49 -3.72 -22.88
CA ARG A 131 4.81 -3.93 -23.51
C ARG A 131 4.70 -4.47 -24.94
N LYS A 132 3.80 -5.44 -25.17
CA LYS A 132 3.54 -5.96 -26.53
C LYS A 132 3.03 -4.87 -27.49
N ARG A 133 2.37 -3.82 -26.97
CA ARG A 133 1.91 -2.65 -27.74
C ARG A 133 2.93 -1.51 -27.78
N GLY A 134 4.19 -1.75 -27.38
CA GLY A 134 5.26 -0.75 -27.37
C GLY A 134 5.12 0.30 -26.23
N ARG A 135 4.24 0.08 -25.28
CA ARG A 135 4.07 0.99 -24.13
C ARG A 135 4.89 0.48 -22.96
N PHE A 136 6.00 1.14 -22.69
CA PHE A 136 6.86 0.83 -21.55
C PHE A 136 6.53 1.75 -20.38
N SER A 137 6.39 1.18 -19.16
CA SER A 137 6.29 1.94 -17.93
C SER A 137 7.70 2.35 -17.49
N GLY A 138 7.83 3.51 -16.90
CA GLY A 138 9.08 4.03 -16.37
C GLY A 138 9.34 5.46 -16.84
N ARG A 139 10.49 6.02 -16.42
CA ARG A 139 10.93 7.35 -16.85
C ARG A 139 11.25 7.31 -18.34
N LYS A 140 10.63 8.23 -19.10
CA LYS A 140 10.93 8.37 -20.54
C LYS A 140 12.43 8.53 -20.75
N PRO A 141 13.03 7.89 -21.79
CA PRO A 141 14.41 8.15 -22.16
C PRO A 141 14.62 9.65 -22.38
N LYS A 142 15.82 10.14 -22.10
CA LYS A 142 16.17 11.51 -22.45
C LYS A 142 16.13 11.67 -23.97
N LYS A 143 15.84 12.89 -24.46
CA LYS A 143 15.76 13.15 -25.91
C LYS A 143 16.99 12.60 -26.62
N ASN A 144 16.81 11.84 -27.70
CA ASN A 144 17.88 11.22 -28.46
C ASN A 144 18.92 12.25 -28.93
N GLU A 145 18.48 13.43 -29.34
CA GLU A 145 19.32 14.52 -29.82
C GLU A 145 20.41 14.95 -28.81
N ASN A 146 20.05 15.11 -27.54
CA ASN A 146 21.05 15.46 -26.51
C ASN A 146 22.04 14.32 -26.25
N VAL A 147 21.59 13.07 -26.41
CA VAL A 147 22.45 11.89 -26.23
C VAL A 147 23.39 11.75 -27.43
N GLU A 148 22.92 11.96 -28.65
CA GLU A 148 23.70 11.91 -29.87
C GLU A 148 24.79 12.99 -29.86
N ASN A 149 24.42 14.23 -29.51
CA ASN A 149 25.36 15.34 -29.37
C ASN A 149 26.44 15.01 -28.30
N ALA A 150 26.04 14.45 -27.14
CA ALA A 150 26.99 14.07 -26.11
C ALA A 150 27.96 12.98 -26.57
N LEU A 151 27.51 12.02 -27.37
CA LEU A 151 28.34 10.96 -27.94
C LEU A 151 29.32 11.53 -28.99
N ILE A 152 28.86 12.40 -29.89
CA ILE A 152 29.68 13.07 -30.91
C ILE A 152 30.80 13.89 -30.20
N MET A 153 30.45 14.73 -29.24
CA MET A 153 31.40 15.53 -28.46
C MET A 153 32.40 14.66 -27.69
N TYR A 154 31.95 13.56 -27.11
CA TYR A 154 32.80 12.64 -26.36
C TYR A 154 33.82 11.91 -27.25
N PHE A 155 33.40 11.45 -28.43
CA PHE A 155 34.29 10.71 -29.33
C PHE A 155 35.18 11.61 -30.21
N SER A 156 34.87 12.92 -30.35
CA SER A 156 35.77 13.86 -30.99
C SER A 156 37.04 14.11 -30.17
N ASN A 157 37.04 13.84 -28.86
CA ASN A 157 38.11 14.17 -27.90
C ASN A 157 38.48 15.65 -27.83
N GLU A 158 37.68 16.55 -28.39
CA GLU A 158 37.93 17.99 -28.41
C GLU A 158 37.30 18.70 -27.21
N PHE A 159 36.36 18.09 -26.52
CA PHE A 159 35.57 18.67 -25.45
C PHE A 159 35.84 17.99 -24.11
N SER A 160 35.92 18.78 -23.03
CA SER A 160 35.99 18.23 -21.70
C SER A 160 34.61 17.66 -21.28
N ILE A 161 34.59 16.76 -20.31
CA ILE A 161 33.29 16.21 -19.80
C ILE A 161 32.36 17.27 -19.23
N ASN A 162 32.94 18.39 -18.72
CA ASN A 162 32.18 19.51 -18.20
C ASN A 162 31.53 20.29 -19.34
N ASP A 163 32.20 20.52 -20.45
CA ASP A 163 31.64 21.18 -21.63
C ASP A 163 30.48 20.40 -22.21
N ILE A 164 30.60 19.06 -22.23
CA ILE A 164 29.52 18.15 -22.67
C ILE A 164 28.32 18.24 -21.74
N ILE A 165 28.53 18.35 -20.42
CA ILE A 165 27.47 18.49 -19.44
C ILE A 165 26.74 19.82 -19.63
N GLU A 166 27.44 20.90 -19.80
CA GLU A 166 26.87 22.24 -20.01
C GLU A 166 26.08 22.32 -21.31
N THR A 167 26.62 21.79 -22.40
CA THR A 167 26.00 21.84 -23.72
C THR A 167 24.77 20.95 -23.84
N THR A 168 24.82 19.74 -23.27
CA THR A 168 23.76 18.73 -23.46
C THR A 168 22.77 18.66 -22.31
N GLY A 169 23.07 19.26 -21.15
CA GLY A 169 22.28 19.14 -19.93
C GLY A 169 22.22 17.71 -19.34
N LEU A 170 23.10 16.82 -19.81
CA LEU A 170 23.19 15.43 -19.31
C LEU A 170 24.16 15.37 -18.12
N SER A 171 23.83 14.57 -17.11
CA SER A 171 24.78 14.33 -16.01
C SER A 171 25.94 13.44 -16.48
N LYS A 172 27.09 13.61 -15.83
CA LYS A 172 28.31 12.81 -16.07
C LYS A 172 28.02 11.29 -16.12
N THR A 173 27.27 10.80 -15.15
CA THR A 173 26.86 9.39 -15.08
C THR A 173 26.04 8.95 -16.29
N THR A 174 25.15 9.83 -16.79
CA THR A 174 24.32 9.54 -17.97
C THR A 174 25.18 9.49 -19.24
N ILE A 175 26.13 10.41 -19.40
CA ILE A 175 27.04 10.41 -20.54
C ILE A 175 27.85 9.11 -20.60
N TYR A 176 28.51 8.74 -19.50
CA TYR A 176 29.29 7.50 -19.46
C TYR A 176 28.45 6.23 -19.64
N LYS A 177 27.17 6.23 -19.20
CA LYS A 177 26.25 5.14 -19.46
C LYS A 177 26.05 4.95 -20.98
N TYR A 178 25.70 6.02 -21.70
CA TYR A 178 25.48 5.94 -23.14
C TYR A 178 26.75 5.67 -23.94
N VAL A 179 27.89 6.18 -23.51
CA VAL A 179 29.20 5.82 -24.10
C VAL A 179 29.47 4.31 -23.98
N ARG A 180 29.19 3.73 -22.82
CA ARG A 180 29.35 2.29 -22.60
C ARG A 180 28.40 1.47 -23.49
N GLU A 181 27.13 1.88 -23.54
CA GLU A 181 26.13 1.25 -24.39
C GLU A 181 26.50 1.34 -25.88
N TYR A 182 27.03 2.49 -26.32
CA TYR A 182 27.50 2.67 -27.69
C TYR A 182 28.71 1.78 -28.01
N LYS A 183 29.73 1.76 -27.16
CA LYS A 183 30.90 0.86 -27.34
C LYS A 183 30.48 -0.60 -27.40
N SER A 184 29.66 -1.08 -26.46
CA SER A 184 29.18 -2.47 -26.44
C SER A 184 28.41 -2.83 -27.71
N LYS A 185 27.62 -1.92 -28.27
CA LYS A 185 26.85 -2.16 -29.51
C LYS A 185 27.71 -2.26 -30.77
N TYR A 186 28.83 -1.56 -30.80
CA TYR A 186 29.73 -1.54 -31.96
C TYR A 186 30.84 -2.60 -31.87
N ASP A 187 31.30 -2.96 -30.64
CA ASP A 187 32.21 -4.09 -30.43
C ASP A 187 31.57 -5.43 -30.82
N VAL A 188 30.27 -5.62 -30.57
CA VAL A 188 29.53 -6.80 -31.00
C VAL A 188 29.40 -6.87 -32.53
N ARG A 189 29.24 -5.74 -33.24
CA ARG A 189 29.18 -5.71 -34.70
C ARG A 189 30.54 -6.04 -35.39
N SER A 190 31.65 -5.68 -34.74
CA SER A 190 32.99 -6.03 -35.24
C SER A 190 33.26 -7.55 -35.12
N MET A 191 32.66 -8.22 -34.14
CA MET A 191 32.78 -9.69 -33.99
C MET A 191 31.87 -10.48 -34.91
N GLU A 192 30.72 -9.93 -35.32
CA GLU A 192 29.81 -10.58 -36.28
C GLU A 192 30.29 -10.46 -37.75
N ASN A 193 30.94 -9.35 -38.11
CA ASN A 193 31.49 -9.14 -39.45
C ASN A 193 32.86 -9.82 -39.71
N GLY A 194 33.50 -10.32 -38.64
CA GLY A 194 34.78 -11.07 -38.73
C GLY A 194 34.62 -12.58 -38.91
N LYS A 195 33.39 -13.10 -39.08
CA LYS A 195 33.12 -14.54 -39.29
C LYS A 195 32.63 -14.91 -40.70
N SER A 196 32.84 -14.01 -41.65
CA SER A 196 32.49 -14.26 -43.07
C SER A 196 33.71 -14.06 -43.98
N GLU A 197 34.77 -14.77 -43.72
CA GLU A 197 35.83 -15.08 -44.68
C GLU A 197 36.27 -16.55 -44.52
#